data_adf062902d9800185efcab81f04c1392
#
_entry.id   adf062902d9800185efcab81f04c1392
#
_cell.length_a   1.000
_cell.length_b   1.000
_cell.length_c   1.000
_cell.angle_alpha   90.00
_cell.angle_beta   90.00
_cell.angle_gamma   90.00
#
_symmetry.space_group_name_H-M   'P 1'
#
loop_
_entity.id
_entity.type
_entity.pdbx_description
1 polymer ?
#
loop_
_entity_poly.entity_id
_entity_poly.type
_entity_poly.pdbx_seq_one_letter_code
_entity_poly.pdbx_strand_id
1 'polypeptide(L)'
;MSSPTTRVSTRTSKRMSYEGVAVAVPVTVPYERYSTRTAHWFIGQALAALVKESGIAKEEIDGLCLSSFSLVPDTAVGVTQHMGISPRWLDHVPTGGASGVMCLRRAARAVQAGDADVVACVAADTNHVDSFRQTLGAFSNFARDATYPYGSGGPNSIFAFITANYMRTYGALREDFGRIAVAQRTNALANPNALFKKPLTLEEYMAARPISDPIHLFDCVMPCAGADAFLVMSEQRARDLGLPHVVIRGAIERHNAFSEDPVMVQGGWRMDRGDLYAQAGIQPKDVDFIQTYDDYPVIVMMQFEDLGFCEKGEGPEFVRSHDMTYAGDFPNNTSGGQLSVGQAGAAGGFLGMTEAIRQLTGQADKRAVKDAELGMVCGFGMVTYDRCLCTGAVILGKSE
;
A
#
# COMPACT_ATOMS: atom_id res chain seq x y z
N MET A 1 -6.22 24.63 35.07
CA MET A 1 -7.06 24.00 34.04
C MET A 1 -6.55 22.57 33.87
N SER A 2 -7.34 21.61 34.33
CA SER A 2 -6.95 20.17 34.34
C SER A 2 -7.01 19.61 32.96
N SER A 3 -5.92 18.97 32.53
CA SER A 3 -5.82 18.18 31.26
C SER A 3 -6.90 17.11 31.21
N PRO A 4 -7.59 16.94 30.09
CA PRO A 4 -8.50 15.81 29.91
C PRO A 4 -7.69 14.51 29.83
N THR A 5 -7.80 13.67 30.83
CA THR A 5 -7.31 12.29 30.82
C THR A 5 -8.11 11.52 29.75
N THR A 6 -7.47 11.27 28.65
CA THR A 6 -8.00 10.40 27.59
C THR A 6 -8.17 8.99 28.19
N ARG A 7 -9.40 8.58 28.46
CA ARG A 7 -9.71 7.20 28.84
C ARG A 7 -9.38 6.30 27.63
N VAL A 8 -8.22 5.67 27.67
CA VAL A 8 -7.92 4.52 26.81
C VAL A 8 -8.90 3.43 27.19
N SER A 9 -9.89 3.20 26.35
CA SER A 9 -10.85 2.12 26.52
C SER A 9 -10.07 0.79 26.36
N THR A 10 -9.83 0.11 27.46
CA THR A 10 -9.36 -1.28 27.50
C THR A 10 -10.50 -2.23 27.06
N ARG A 11 -11.02 -2.06 25.87
CA ARG A 11 -11.79 -3.10 25.21
C ARG A 11 -10.76 -4.12 24.69
N THR A 12 -10.49 -5.15 25.46
CA THR A 12 -9.97 -6.42 24.94
C THR A 12 -11.05 -6.99 24.01
N SER A 13 -11.17 -6.45 22.80
CA SER A 13 -11.95 -7.10 21.78
C SER A 13 -11.18 -8.38 21.43
N LYS A 14 -11.78 -9.54 21.67
CA LYS A 14 -11.38 -10.78 21.01
C LYS A 14 -11.61 -10.57 19.52
N ARG A 15 -10.71 -9.87 18.84
CA ARG A 15 -10.71 -9.81 17.39
C ARG A 15 -10.48 -11.24 16.92
N MET A 16 -11.37 -11.75 16.11
CA MET A 16 -11.20 -13.08 15.52
C MET A 16 -9.87 -13.12 14.77
N SER A 17 -9.11 -14.18 14.95
CA SER A 17 -7.91 -14.45 14.15
C SER A 17 -8.27 -14.57 12.67
N TYR A 18 -7.27 -14.55 11.80
CA TYR A 18 -7.42 -14.85 10.38
C TYR A 18 -7.05 -16.29 10.05
N GLU A 19 -7.08 -17.17 11.07
CA GLU A 19 -6.76 -18.57 10.93
C GLU A 19 -7.59 -19.25 9.83
N GLY A 20 -6.95 -20.15 9.07
CA GLY A 20 -7.55 -20.89 7.99
C GLY A 20 -7.72 -20.11 6.68
N VAL A 21 -7.18 -18.89 6.56
CA VAL A 21 -7.22 -18.07 5.34
C VAL A 21 -5.85 -17.97 4.71
N ALA A 22 -5.77 -18.30 3.43
CA ALA A 22 -4.61 -18.16 2.56
C ALA A 22 -4.74 -16.96 1.64
N VAL A 23 -3.59 -16.33 1.33
CA VAL A 23 -3.43 -15.31 0.29
C VAL A 23 -2.42 -15.84 -0.72
N ALA A 24 -2.81 -15.90 -1.99
CA ALA A 24 -2.05 -16.59 -3.03
C ALA A 24 -2.10 -15.84 -4.36
N VAL A 25 -1.30 -16.32 -5.32
CA VAL A 25 -1.33 -15.89 -6.73
C VAL A 25 -1.15 -14.37 -6.89
N PRO A 26 0.02 -13.82 -6.52
CA PRO A 26 0.31 -12.40 -6.71
C PRO A 26 0.52 -12.08 -8.20
N VAL A 27 -0.36 -11.28 -8.76
CA VAL A 27 -0.33 -10.87 -10.18
C VAL A 27 -0.04 -9.38 -10.29
N THR A 28 0.79 -9.01 -11.27
CA THR A 28 1.00 -7.63 -11.70
C THR A 28 0.79 -7.57 -13.21
N VAL A 29 -0.16 -6.76 -13.66
CA VAL A 29 -0.26 -6.36 -15.08
C VAL A 29 0.78 -5.28 -15.32
N PRO A 30 1.68 -5.42 -16.31
CA PRO A 30 2.80 -4.52 -16.52
C PRO A 30 2.40 -3.05 -16.51
N TYR A 31 3.18 -2.23 -15.79
CA TYR A 31 2.93 -0.80 -15.68
C TYR A 31 3.34 -0.06 -16.95
N GLU A 32 2.50 0.87 -17.37
CA GLU A 32 2.72 1.74 -18.53
C GLU A 32 2.61 3.21 -18.07
N ARG A 33 3.59 4.05 -18.41
CA ARG A 33 3.54 5.46 -18.00
C ARG A 33 2.26 6.15 -18.46
N TYR A 34 1.86 5.87 -19.68
CA TYR A 34 0.61 6.34 -20.28
C TYR A 34 -0.07 5.21 -21.02
N SER A 35 -1.38 5.14 -20.97
CA SER A 35 -2.16 4.14 -21.68
C SER A 35 -3.42 4.73 -22.28
N THR A 36 -3.83 4.24 -23.45
CA THR A 36 -5.14 4.51 -24.05
C THR A 36 -6.19 3.48 -23.63
N ARG A 37 -5.78 2.44 -22.86
CA ARG A 37 -6.65 1.40 -22.36
C ARG A 37 -7.40 1.88 -21.12
N THR A 38 -8.59 1.34 -20.90
CA THR A 38 -9.44 1.70 -19.76
C THR A 38 -9.04 0.91 -18.51
N ALA A 39 -9.52 1.34 -17.34
CA ALA A 39 -9.38 0.57 -16.09
C ALA A 39 -9.98 -0.84 -16.23
N HIS A 40 -11.12 -0.99 -16.95
CA HIS A 40 -11.73 -2.29 -17.22
C HIS A 40 -10.78 -3.25 -17.94
N TRP A 41 -9.99 -2.75 -18.89
CA TRP A 41 -9.01 -3.58 -19.58
C TRP A 41 -7.96 -4.12 -18.60
N PHE A 42 -7.40 -3.27 -17.72
CA PHE A 42 -6.42 -3.68 -16.73
C PHE A 42 -7.01 -4.66 -15.70
N ILE A 43 -8.24 -4.41 -15.25
CA ILE A 43 -8.97 -5.35 -14.36
C ILE A 43 -9.16 -6.70 -15.04
N GLY A 44 -9.56 -6.72 -16.32
CA GLY A 44 -9.74 -7.94 -17.09
C GLY A 44 -8.45 -8.73 -17.27
N GLN A 45 -7.33 -8.03 -17.53
CA GLN A 45 -6.01 -8.68 -17.61
C GLN A 45 -5.58 -9.28 -16.27
N ALA A 46 -5.83 -8.58 -15.16
CA ALA A 46 -5.52 -9.08 -13.82
C ALA A 46 -6.34 -10.33 -13.50
N LEU A 47 -7.66 -10.31 -13.75
CA LEU A 47 -8.51 -11.49 -13.56
C LEU A 47 -8.10 -12.67 -14.45
N ALA A 48 -7.79 -12.43 -15.72
CA ALA A 48 -7.32 -13.47 -16.64
C ALA A 48 -5.99 -14.08 -16.16
N ALA A 49 -5.08 -13.26 -15.62
CA ALA A 49 -3.82 -13.74 -15.05
C ALA A 49 -4.05 -14.54 -13.77
N LEU A 50 -4.94 -14.11 -12.87
CA LEU A 50 -5.30 -14.86 -11.67
C LEU A 50 -5.83 -16.26 -12.03
N VAL A 51 -6.74 -16.35 -13.00
CA VAL A 51 -7.29 -17.63 -13.50
C VAL A 51 -6.18 -18.50 -14.09
N LYS A 52 -5.32 -17.91 -14.93
CA LYS A 52 -4.22 -18.64 -15.58
C LYS A 52 -3.20 -19.19 -14.58
N GLU A 53 -2.79 -18.38 -13.62
CA GLU A 53 -1.72 -18.72 -12.67
C GLU A 53 -2.24 -19.64 -11.55
N SER A 54 -3.51 -19.54 -11.16
CA SER A 54 -4.12 -20.43 -10.17
C SER A 54 -4.59 -21.78 -10.76
N GLY A 55 -4.87 -21.81 -12.04
CA GLY A 55 -5.46 -22.99 -12.70
C GLY A 55 -6.94 -23.24 -12.38
N ILE A 56 -7.60 -22.34 -11.62
CA ILE A 56 -9.04 -22.45 -11.33
C ILE A 56 -9.87 -22.00 -12.53
N ALA A 57 -11.10 -22.48 -12.64
CA ALA A 57 -12.04 -21.96 -13.62
C ALA A 57 -12.51 -20.55 -13.23
N LYS A 58 -12.82 -19.71 -14.21
CA LYS A 58 -13.29 -18.33 -13.97
C LYS A 58 -14.54 -18.31 -13.08
N GLU A 59 -15.39 -19.27 -13.23
CA GLU A 59 -16.66 -19.46 -12.51
C GLU A 59 -16.47 -19.81 -11.03
N GLU A 60 -15.26 -20.25 -10.64
CA GLU A 60 -14.91 -20.53 -9.25
C GLU A 60 -14.54 -19.24 -8.47
N ILE A 61 -14.34 -18.12 -9.17
CA ILE A 61 -14.20 -16.80 -8.53
C ILE A 61 -15.61 -16.33 -8.14
N ASP A 62 -16.00 -16.60 -6.92
CA ASP A 62 -17.32 -16.30 -6.38
C ASP A 62 -17.34 -15.07 -5.45
N GLY A 63 -16.19 -14.42 -5.28
CA GLY A 63 -16.01 -13.13 -4.62
C GLY A 63 -15.13 -12.18 -5.42
N LEU A 64 -15.46 -10.89 -5.44
CA LEU A 64 -14.64 -9.83 -6.03
C LEU A 64 -14.54 -8.64 -5.08
N CYS A 65 -13.31 -8.27 -4.73
CA CYS A 65 -13.01 -7.03 -4.00
C CYS A 65 -12.18 -6.10 -4.90
N LEU A 66 -12.76 -4.98 -5.28
CA LEU A 66 -12.21 -4.10 -6.29
C LEU A 66 -11.78 -2.76 -5.71
N SER A 67 -10.69 -2.18 -6.22
CA SER A 67 -10.29 -0.79 -5.99
C SER A 67 -9.86 -0.12 -7.30
N SER A 68 -10.42 1.04 -7.60
CA SER A 68 -10.05 1.84 -8.78
C SER A 68 -10.54 3.27 -8.63
N PHE A 69 -9.74 4.25 -9.03
CA PHE A 69 -10.14 5.65 -9.14
C PHE A 69 -10.72 6.00 -10.49
N SER A 70 -10.20 5.38 -11.55
CA SER A 70 -10.59 5.68 -12.93
C SER A 70 -11.74 4.83 -13.46
N LEU A 71 -12.35 4.01 -12.58
CA LEU A 71 -13.54 3.24 -12.93
C LEU A 71 -14.80 4.11 -13.01
N VAL A 72 -14.91 5.13 -12.17
CA VAL A 72 -16.08 6.02 -12.14
C VAL A 72 -16.35 6.67 -13.51
N PRO A 73 -17.63 6.80 -13.93
CA PRO A 73 -18.88 6.57 -13.16
C PRO A 73 -19.33 5.10 -13.06
N ASP A 74 -18.60 4.15 -13.64
CA ASP A 74 -18.94 2.74 -13.56
C ASP A 74 -18.75 2.19 -12.13
N THR A 75 -19.32 1.02 -11.89
CA THR A 75 -19.33 0.37 -10.58
C THR A 75 -18.73 -1.03 -10.63
N ALA A 76 -18.39 -1.57 -9.47
CA ALA A 76 -17.93 -2.96 -9.37
C ALA A 76 -18.96 -3.96 -9.95
N VAL A 77 -20.27 -3.67 -9.84
CA VAL A 77 -21.33 -4.49 -10.46
C VAL A 77 -21.22 -4.45 -11.99
N GLY A 78 -20.99 -3.28 -12.59
CA GLY A 78 -20.75 -3.16 -14.04
C GLY A 78 -19.52 -3.95 -14.49
N VAL A 79 -18.46 -3.98 -13.67
CA VAL A 79 -17.27 -4.79 -13.94
C VAL A 79 -17.63 -6.28 -14.00
N THR A 80 -18.41 -6.81 -13.05
CA THR A 80 -18.79 -8.23 -13.07
C THR A 80 -19.54 -8.61 -14.33
N GLN A 81 -20.48 -7.76 -14.77
CA GLN A 81 -21.21 -7.95 -16.02
C GLN A 81 -20.27 -7.93 -17.23
N HIS A 82 -19.34 -6.96 -17.28
CA HIS A 82 -18.40 -6.83 -18.38
C HIS A 82 -17.41 -8.01 -18.46
N MET A 83 -16.97 -8.53 -17.32
CA MET A 83 -16.05 -9.67 -17.23
C MET A 83 -16.74 -11.01 -17.35
N GLY A 84 -18.09 -11.05 -17.32
CA GLY A 84 -18.88 -12.28 -17.38
C GLY A 84 -18.60 -13.19 -16.18
N ILE A 85 -18.54 -12.63 -14.97
CA ILE A 85 -18.49 -13.35 -13.70
C ILE A 85 -19.74 -13.08 -12.88
N SER A 86 -20.12 -14.00 -12.02
CA SER A 86 -21.32 -13.89 -11.18
C SER A 86 -20.97 -14.14 -9.71
N PRO A 87 -20.20 -13.26 -9.08
CA PRO A 87 -19.79 -13.43 -7.70
C PRO A 87 -21.00 -13.30 -6.76
N ARG A 88 -21.05 -14.13 -5.73
CA ARG A 88 -22.04 -14.04 -4.64
C ARG A 88 -21.64 -13.03 -3.56
N TRP A 89 -20.37 -12.62 -3.56
CA TRP A 89 -19.84 -11.57 -2.70
C TRP A 89 -19.11 -10.51 -3.52
N LEU A 90 -19.41 -9.24 -3.28
CA LEU A 90 -18.85 -8.13 -4.03
C LEU A 90 -18.60 -6.95 -3.11
N ASP A 91 -17.40 -6.37 -3.16
CA ASP A 91 -17.06 -5.11 -2.47
C ASP A 91 -16.26 -4.17 -3.37
N HIS A 92 -16.42 -2.87 -3.16
CA HIS A 92 -15.64 -1.83 -3.81
C HIS A 92 -15.03 -0.92 -2.75
N VAL A 93 -13.71 -0.94 -2.63
CA VAL A 93 -12.96 -0.28 -1.56
C VAL A 93 -12.22 0.95 -2.09
N PRO A 94 -12.84 2.14 -2.11
CA PRO A 94 -12.26 3.36 -2.69
C PRO A 94 -11.36 4.08 -1.66
N THR A 95 -10.40 3.37 -1.08
CA THR A 95 -9.51 3.91 -0.04
C THR A 95 -8.08 4.14 -0.51
N GLY A 96 -7.89 4.26 -1.83
CA GLY A 96 -6.59 4.58 -2.43
C GLY A 96 -5.49 3.62 -1.98
N GLY A 97 -4.39 4.15 -1.52
CA GLY A 97 -3.23 3.35 -1.10
C GLY A 97 -3.44 2.48 0.14
N ALA A 98 -4.54 2.64 0.88
CA ALA A 98 -4.91 1.71 1.95
C ALA A 98 -5.72 0.51 1.43
N SER A 99 -6.16 0.53 0.17
CA SER A 99 -7.09 -0.46 -0.37
C SER A 99 -6.53 -1.90 -0.36
N GLY A 100 -5.23 -2.11 -0.54
CA GLY A 100 -4.63 -3.45 -0.51
C GLY A 100 -4.87 -4.18 0.81
N VAL A 101 -4.55 -3.54 1.92
CA VAL A 101 -4.79 -4.08 3.27
C VAL A 101 -6.28 -4.22 3.55
N MET A 102 -7.08 -3.23 3.15
CA MET A 102 -8.53 -3.25 3.41
C MET A 102 -9.25 -4.31 2.58
N CYS A 103 -8.93 -4.47 1.29
CA CYS A 103 -9.48 -5.55 0.46
C CYS A 103 -9.13 -6.92 1.03
N LEU A 104 -7.86 -7.13 1.42
CA LEU A 104 -7.45 -8.39 2.06
C LEU A 104 -8.28 -8.68 3.31
N ARG A 105 -8.44 -7.71 4.21
CA ARG A 105 -9.19 -7.92 5.46
C ARG A 105 -10.65 -8.26 5.20
N ARG A 106 -11.30 -7.59 4.25
CA ARG A 106 -12.70 -7.84 3.88
C ARG A 106 -12.85 -9.19 3.22
N ALA A 107 -12.00 -9.52 2.25
CA ALA A 107 -11.98 -10.82 1.58
C ALA A 107 -11.75 -11.98 2.57
N ALA A 108 -10.78 -11.83 3.48
CA ALA A 108 -10.51 -12.84 4.50
C ALA A 108 -11.73 -13.10 5.40
N ARG A 109 -12.46 -12.04 5.79
CA ARG A 109 -13.69 -12.22 6.57
C ARG A 109 -14.83 -12.86 5.77
N ALA A 110 -14.96 -12.53 4.49
CA ALA A 110 -15.92 -13.16 3.61
C ALA A 110 -15.66 -14.67 3.48
N VAL A 111 -14.40 -15.07 3.30
CA VAL A 111 -14.01 -16.49 3.25
C VAL A 111 -14.29 -17.19 4.60
N GLN A 112 -13.92 -16.57 5.73
CA GLN A 112 -14.16 -17.15 7.05
C GLN A 112 -15.66 -17.28 7.38
N ALA A 113 -16.48 -16.36 6.90
CA ALA A 113 -17.93 -16.39 7.08
C ALA A 113 -18.64 -17.37 6.14
N GLY A 114 -17.95 -17.87 5.09
CA GLY A 114 -18.54 -18.70 4.05
C GLY A 114 -19.37 -17.91 3.02
N ASP A 115 -19.21 -16.58 2.99
CA ASP A 115 -19.87 -15.72 2.00
C ASP A 115 -19.25 -15.88 0.61
N ALA A 116 -17.97 -16.25 0.54
CA ALA A 116 -17.27 -16.60 -0.69
C ALA A 116 -16.23 -17.70 -0.42
N ASP A 117 -15.93 -18.53 -1.43
CA ASP A 117 -14.90 -19.57 -1.37
C ASP A 117 -13.57 -19.07 -1.95
N VAL A 118 -13.64 -18.28 -3.03
CA VAL A 118 -12.47 -17.69 -3.71
C VAL A 118 -12.74 -16.22 -4.05
N VAL A 119 -12.06 -15.33 -3.37
CA VAL A 119 -12.18 -13.88 -3.60
C VAL A 119 -10.99 -13.39 -4.42
N ALA A 120 -11.25 -12.80 -5.59
CA ALA A 120 -10.27 -12.02 -6.32
C ALA A 120 -10.20 -10.59 -5.74
N CYS A 121 -9.05 -10.23 -5.19
CA CYS A 121 -8.74 -8.85 -4.82
C CYS A 121 -7.99 -8.20 -5.98
N VAL A 122 -8.54 -7.12 -6.56
CA VAL A 122 -7.99 -6.48 -7.76
C VAL A 122 -7.97 -4.98 -7.58
N ALA A 123 -6.82 -4.36 -7.86
CA ALA A 123 -6.76 -2.91 -8.02
C ALA A 123 -6.14 -2.56 -9.37
N ALA A 124 -6.76 -1.61 -10.07
CA ALA A 124 -6.33 -1.21 -11.40
C ALA A 124 -6.74 0.23 -11.70
N ASP A 125 -5.86 0.94 -12.37
CA ASP A 125 -6.17 2.25 -12.92
C ASP A 125 -5.49 2.47 -14.27
N THR A 126 -6.05 3.41 -15.02
CA THR A 126 -5.45 3.92 -16.26
C THR A 126 -4.84 5.30 -16.03
N ASN A 127 -3.86 5.64 -16.83
CA ASN A 127 -3.27 6.97 -16.87
C ASN A 127 -3.25 7.48 -18.32
N HIS A 128 -4.33 8.12 -18.73
CA HIS A 128 -4.37 8.81 -20.02
C HIS A 128 -3.66 10.17 -19.90
N VAL A 129 -2.95 10.60 -20.93
CA VAL A 129 -2.17 11.85 -20.93
C VAL A 129 -3.02 13.06 -20.49
N ASP A 130 -4.28 13.10 -20.92
CA ASP A 130 -5.19 14.21 -20.63
C ASP A 130 -5.93 14.06 -19.29
N SER A 131 -6.04 12.84 -18.75
CA SER A 131 -6.81 12.56 -17.53
C SER A 131 -6.07 12.88 -16.25
N PHE A 132 -4.73 12.88 -16.26
CA PHE A 132 -3.92 13.07 -15.06
C PHE A 132 -4.18 14.43 -14.39
N ARG A 133 -4.21 15.51 -15.16
CA ARG A 133 -4.51 16.85 -14.63
C ARG A 133 -5.92 16.95 -14.07
N GLN A 134 -6.89 16.30 -14.72
CA GLN A 134 -8.27 16.26 -14.24
C GLN A 134 -8.40 15.47 -12.95
N THR A 135 -7.73 14.31 -12.86
CA THR A 135 -7.73 13.48 -11.64
C THR A 135 -7.11 14.24 -10.47
N LEU A 136 -5.97 14.91 -10.66
CA LEU A 136 -5.35 15.70 -9.60
C LEU A 136 -6.20 16.91 -9.20
N GLY A 137 -6.82 17.59 -10.17
CA GLY A 137 -7.67 18.74 -9.93
C GLY A 137 -9.00 18.41 -9.26
N ALA A 138 -9.46 17.16 -9.34
CA ALA A 138 -10.71 16.68 -8.76
C ALA A 138 -10.50 15.67 -7.63
N PHE A 139 -9.28 15.59 -7.07
CA PHE A 139 -8.90 14.56 -6.11
C PHE A 139 -9.72 14.58 -4.81
N SER A 140 -10.16 15.76 -4.39
CA SER A 140 -11.04 15.93 -3.23
C SER A 140 -11.97 17.12 -3.42
N ASN A 141 -13.26 16.87 -3.41
CA ASN A 141 -14.27 17.94 -3.43
C ASN A 141 -14.20 18.80 -2.16
N PHE A 142 -13.88 18.22 -1.01
CA PHE A 142 -13.70 18.96 0.24
C PHE A 142 -12.53 19.95 0.15
N ALA A 143 -11.40 19.55 -0.45
CA ALA A 143 -10.24 20.39 -0.59
C ALA A 143 -10.46 21.55 -1.59
N ARG A 144 -11.34 21.37 -2.59
CA ARG A 144 -11.59 22.37 -3.63
C ARG A 144 -11.98 23.73 -3.06
N ASP A 145 -12.90 23.76 -2.14
CA ASP A 145 -13.42 25.01 -1.58
C ASP A 145 -12.50 25.59 -0.49
N ALA A 146 -11.76 24.74 0.20
CA ALA A 146 -10.94 25.12 1.36
C ALA A 146 -9.48 25.45 1.02
N THR A 147 -8.89 24.84 -0.01
CA THR A 147 -7.47 24.98 -0.29
C THR A 147 -7.15 25.54 -1.68
N TYR A 148 -7.94 25.24 -2.69
CA TYR A 148 -7.70 25.74 -4.08
C TYR A 148 -7.72 27.25 -4.19
N PRO A 149 -8.60 28.02 -3.49
CA PRO A 149 -8.57 29.46 -3.52
C PRO A 149 -7.24 30.08 -3.05
N TYR A 150 -6.47 29.33 -2.25
CA TYR A 150 -5.15 29.73 -1.77
C TYR A 150 -3.98 29.20 -2.60
N GLY A 151 -4.27 28.67 -3.80
CA GLY A 151 -3.24 28.14 -4.70
C GLY A 151 -2.74 26.72 -4.35
N SER A 152 -3.32 26.09 -3.35
CA SER A 152 -3.03 24.69 -3.00
C SER A 152 -3.97 23.76 -3.76
N GLY A 153 -3.41 22.79 -4.49
CA GLY A 153 -4.21 21.82 -5.25
C GLY A 153 -3.49 20.48 -5.37
N GLY A 154 -4.26 19.42 -5.23
CA GLY A 154 -3.78 18.06 -5.34
C GLY A 154 -2.87 17.61 -4.20
N PRO A 155 -2.38 16.35 -4.26
CA PRO A 155 -1.65 15.73 -3.15
C PRO A 155 -0.30 16.39 -2.85
N ASN A 156 0.41 16.93 -3.84
CA ASN A 156 1.74 17.52 -3.62
C ASN A 156 1.72 18.64 -2.56
N SER A 157 0.71 19.51 -2.57
CA SER A 157 0.62 20.60 -1.58
C SER A 157 0.36 20.07 -0.18
N ILE A 158 -0.49 19.04 -0.06
CA ILE A 158 -0.81 18.39 1.22
C ILE A 158 0.44 17.77 1.82
N PHE A 159 1.18 17.01 1.01
CA PHE A 159 2.41 16.37 1.47
C PHE A 159 3.56 17.35 1.68
N ALA A 160 3.57 18.50 1.01
CA ALA A 160 4.49 19.57 1.32
C ALA A 160 4.24 20.14 2.73
N PHE A 161 2.99 20.34 3.14
CA PHE A 161 2.63 20.72 4.50
C PHE A 161 3.09 19.68 5.53
N ILE A 162 2.79 18.41 5.28
CA ILE A 162 3.16 17.30 6.15
C ILE A 162 4.69 17.24 6.28
N THR A 163 5.41 17.29 5.16
CA THR A 163 6.87 17.22 5.12
C THR A 163 7.51 18.41 5.85
N ALA A 164 7.05 19.63 5.58
CA ALA A 164 7.56 20.84 6.24
C ALA A 164 7.31 20.79 7.76
N ASN A 165 6.13 20.32 8.18
CA ASN A 165 5.81 20.18 9.59
C ASN A 165 6.67 19.11 10.26
N TYR A 166 6.90 17.97 9.62
CA TYR A 166 7.74 16.89 10.10
C TYR A 166 9.21 17.37 10.25
N MET A 167 9.76 18.02 9.22
CA MET A 167 11.11 18.60 9.24
C MET A 167 11.29 19.59 10.39
N ARG A 168 10.31 20.49 10.59
CA ARG A 168 10.36 21.49 11.66
C ARG A 168 10.26 20.85 13.05
N THR A 169 9.43 19.82 13.19
CA THR A 169 9.16 19.19 14.49
C THR A 169 10.29 18.27 14.94
N TYR A 170 10.89 17.52 14.01
CA TYR A 170 11.85 16.47 14.31
C TYR A 170 13.25 16.69 13.73
N GLY A 171 13.49 17.81 13.05
CA GLY A 171 14.80 18.14 12.51
C GLY A 171 15.25 17.28 11.34
N ALA A 172 14.31 16.63 10.65
CA ALA A 172 14.63 15.86 9.44
C ALA A 172 15.19 16.76 8.34
N LEU A 173 16.16 16.26 7.60
CA LEU A 173 16.79 16.92 6.46
C LEU A 173 16.30 16.29 5.15
N ARG A 174 16.47 17.02 4.05
CA ARG A 174 16.12 16.46 2.73
C ARG A 174 16.92 15.20 2.39
N GLU A 175 18.17 15.14 2.82
CA GLU A 175 19.02 13.96 2.64
C GLU A 175 18.39 12.69 3.27
N ASP A 176 17.65 12.81 4.36
CA ASP A 176 17.03 11.68 5.03
C ASP A 176 15.94 11.07 4.16
N PHE A 177 15.11 11.91 3.55
CA PHE A 177 14.13 11.48 2.55
C PHE A 177 14.80 10.92 1.29
N GLY A 178 15.93 11.52 0.89
CA GLY A 178 16.73 11.06 -0.23
C GLY A 178 17.25 9.64 -0.05
N ARG A 179 17.67 9.26 1.16
CA ARG A 179 18.12 7.89 1.47
C ARG A 179 17.02 6.85 1.19
N ILE A 180 15.78 7.16 1.54
CA ILE A 180 14.63 6.31 1.23
C ILE A 180 14.45 6.17 -0.28
N ALA A 181 14.43 7.28 -1.01
CA ALA A 181 14.23 7.28 -2.46
C ALA A 181 15.36 6.54 -3.21
N VAL A 182 16.61 6.68 -2.77
CA VAL A 182 17.79 6.02 -3.36
C VAL A 182 17.76 4.52 -3.10
N ALA A 183 17.43 4.08 -1.88
CA ALA A 183 17.31 2.67 -1.54
C ALA A 183 16.22 1.99 -2.38
N GLN A 184 15.04 2.62 -2.47
CA GLN A 184 13.94 2.11 -3.31
C GLN A 184 14.30 2.09 -4.79
N ARG A 185 15.05 3.09 -5.30
CA ARG A 185 15.54 3.06 -6.68
C ARG A 185 16.51 1.90 -6.91
N THR A 186 17.36 1.59 -5.94
CA THR A 186 18.25 0.43 -6.00
C THR A 186 17.44 -0.87 -6.09
N ASN A 187 16.42 -1.01 -5.24
CA ASN A 187 15.51 -2.16 -5.29
C ASN A 187 14.79 -2.30 -6.64
N ALA A 188 14.32 -1.18 -7.20
CA ALA A 188 13.61 -1.14 -8.48
C ALA A 188 14.45 -1.61 -9.66
N LEU A 189 15.78 -1.45 -9.64
CA LEU A 189 16.65 -1.90 -10.70
C LEU A 189 16.63 -3.43 -10.91
N ALA A 190 16.31 -4.18 -9.86
CA ALA A 190 16.12 -5.62 -9.91
C ALA A 190 14.69 -6.04 -10.28
N ASN A 191 13.75 -5.09 -10.39
CA ASN A 191 12.34 -5.34 -10.72
C ASN A 191 12.07 -5.11 -12.22
N PRO A 192 11.74 -6.14 -13.00
CA PRO A 192 11.46 -5.99 -14.43
C PRO A 192 10.26 -5.07 -14.72
N ASN A 193 9.32 -4.96 -13.78
CA ASN A 193 8.10 -4.15 -13.92
C ASN A 193 8.28 -2.67 -13.51
N ALA A 194 9.40 -2.29 -12.91
CA ALA A 194 9.65 -0.90 -12.53
C ALA A 194 9.78 0.00 -13.77
N LEU A 195 9.17 1.18 -13.72
CA LEU A 195 9.26 2.16 -14.81
C LEU A 195 10.59 2.93 -14.79
N PHE A 196 11.17 3.14 -13.63
CA PHE A 196 12.50 3.74 -13.52
C PHE A 196 13.60 2.68 -13.66
N LYS A 197 14.41 2.80 -14.70
CA LYS A 197 15.46 1.83 -15.07
C LYS A 197 16.88 2.35 -14.83
N LYS A 198 17.05 3.56 -14.32
CA LYS A 198 18.36 4.18 -14.06
C LYS A 198 18.57 4.33 -12.55
N PRO A 199 19.79 4.14 -12.06
CA PRO A 199 20.14 4.45 -10.69
C PRO A 199 19.76 5.90 -10.32
N LEU A 200 19.65 6.17 -9.04
CA LEU A 200 19.50 7.51 -8.49
C LEU A 200 20.57 7.67 -7.40
N THR A 201 21.38 8.71 -7.49
CA THR A 201 22.32 9.06 -6.42
C THR A 201 21.70 10.09 -5.47
N LEU A 202 22.23 10.17 -4.26
CA LEU A 202 21.78 11.20 -3.31
C LEU A 202 22.04 12.62 -3.84
N GLU A 203 23.16 12.82 -4.57
CA GLU A 203 23.48 14.10 -5.21
C GLU A 203 22.42 14.48 -6.26
N GLU A 204 22.05 13.54 -7.14
CA GLU A 204 20.98 13.74 -8.13
C GLU A 204 19.62 14.04 -7.47
N TYR A 205 19.32 13.33 -6.36
CA TYR A 205 18.11 13.59 -5.59
C TYR A 205 18.12 15.02 -5.02
N MET A 206 19.24 15.46 -4.42
CA MET A 206 19.38 16.81 -3.84
C MET A 206 19.31 17.91 -4.89
N ALA A 207 19.84 17.67 -6.11
CA ALA A 207 19.82 18.59 -7.22
C ALA A 207 18.46 18.64 -7.96
N ALA A 208 17.49 17.77 -7.62
CA ALA A 208 16.22 17.70 -8.30
C ALA A 208 15.43 19.01 -8.18
N ARG A 209 14.67 19.34 -9.24
CA ARG A 209 13.85 20.55 -9.25
C ARG A 209 12.73 20.50 -8.21
N PRO A 210 12.36 21.64 -7.61
CA PRO A 210 11.23 21.72 -6.68
C PRO A 210 9.89 21.45 -7.40
N ILE A 211 8.96 20.86 -6.68
CA ILE A 211 7.56 20.65 -7.09
C ILE A 211 6.63 21.50 -6.23
N SER A 212 6.75 21.36 -4.89
CA SER A 212 6.05 22.15 -3.88
C SER A 212 6.91 22.13 -2.63
N ASP A 213 7.63 23.21 -2.36
CA ASP A 213 8.63 23.26 -1.26
C ASP A 213 8.06 22.73 0.07
N PRO A 214 8.75 21.82 0.77
CA PRO A 214 10.09 21.26 0.54
C PRO A 214 10.16 20.03 -0.39
N ILE A 215 9.09 19.67 -1.06
CA ILE A 215 8.99 18.49 -1.94
C ILE A 215 9.60 18.80 -3.31
N HIS A 216 10.48 17.92 -3.76
CA HIS A 216 11.12 17.94 -5.07
C HIS A 216 10.70 16.75 -5.94
N LEU A 217 11.23 16.68 -7.16
CA LEU A 217 10.79 15.72 -8.17
C LEU A 217 10.85 14.25 -7.73
N PHE A 218 11.92 13.85 -7.04
CA PHE A 218 12.09 12.46 -6.62
C PHE A 218 11.43 12.12 -5.30
N ASP A 219 10.76 13.09 -4.66
CA ASP A 219 9.84 12.85 -3.55
C ASP A 219 8.45 12.43 -4.03
N CYS A 220 8.16 12.61 -5.32
CA CYS A 220 6.86 12.36 -5.92
C CYS A 220 6.86 11.08 -6.72
N VAL A 221 5.81 10.29 -6.58
CA VAL A 221 5.58 9.11 -7.43
C VAL A 221 5.30 9.49 -8.87
N MET A 222 5.59 8.59 -9.79
CA MET A 222 5.23 8.74 -11.19
C MET A 222 3.88 8.07 -11.46
N PRO A 223 2.82 8.82 -11.77
CA PRO A 223 1.55 8.24 -12.17
C PRO A 223 1.70 7.38 -13.42
N CYS A 224 1.05 6.23 -13.41
CA CYS A 224 1.06 5.28 -14.50
C CYS A 224 -0.27 4.51 -14.58
N ALA A 225 -0.42 3.67 -15.59
CA ALA A 225 -1.50 2.71 -15.72
C ALA A 225 -0.98 1.32 -15.36
N GLY A 226 -1.84 0.46 -14.83
CA GLY A 226 -1.50 -0.92 -14.48
C GLY A 226 -2.50 -1.54 -13.53
N ALA A 227 -2.20 -2.77 -13.10
CA ALA A 227 -2.99 -3.46 -12.09
C ALA A 227 -2.13 -4.39 -11.25
N ASP A 228 -2.54 -4.59 -10.00
CA ASP A 228 -2.06 -5.64 -9.11
C ASP A 228 -3.25 -6.40 -8.54
N ALA A 229 -3.07 -7.71 -8.34
CA ALA A 229 -4.14 -8.57 -7.85
C ALA A 229 -3.59 -9.78 -7.09
N PHE A 230 -4.43 -10.39 -6.26
CA PHE A 230 -4.16 -11.65 -5.56
C PHE A 230 -5.48 -12.35 -5.24
N LEU A 231 -5.40 -13.65 -4.93
CA LEU A 231 -6.55 -14.45 -4.49
C LEU A 231 -6.53 -14.62 -2.97
N VAL A 232 -7.74 -14.65 -2.39
CA VAL A 232 -7.98 -15.00 -0.99
C VAL A 232 -8.95 -16.17 -0.96
N MET A 233 -8.58 -17.23 -0.24
CA MET A 233 -9.38 -18.46 -0.13
C MET A 233 -9.09 -19.16 1.20
N SER A 234 -9.76 -20.28 1.49
CA SER A 234 -9.37 -21.09 2.63
C SER A 234 -7.97 -21.68 2.40
N GLU A 235 -7.21 -21.83 3.49
CA GLU A 235 -5.87 -22.42 3.43
C GLU A 235 -5.92 -23.87 2.90
N GLN A 236 -6.96 -24.62 3.25
CA GLN A 236 -7.20 -25.96 2.72
C GLN A 236 -7.35 -25.93 1.19
N ARG A 237 -8.14 -24.98 0.66
CA ARG A 237 -8.32 -24.84 -0.79
C ARG A 237 -7.00 -24.51 -1.51
N ALA A 238 -6.19 -23.63 -0.93
CA ALA A 238 -4.87 -23.30 -1.50
C ALA A 238 -3.94 -24.53 -1.53
N ARG A 239 -3.93 -25.35 -0.47
CA ARG A 239 -3.18 -26.62 -0.42
C ARG A 239 -3.68 -27.63 -1.45
N ASP A 240 -4.99 -27.81 -1.57
CA ASP A 240 -5.61 -28.75 -2.52
C ASP A 240 -5.27 -28.38 -3.97
N LEU A 241 -5.12 -27.10 -4.26
CA LEU A 241 -4.70 -26.57 -5.56
C LEU A 241 -3.17 -26.56 -5.75
N GLY A 242 -2.40 -26.88 -4.70
CA GLY A 242 -0.93 -26.80 -4.74
C GLY A 242 -0.38 -25.39 -4.92
N LEU A 243 -1.14 -24.37 -4.51
CA LEU A 243 -0.74 -22.97 -4.66
C LEU A 243 0.22 -22.53 -3.54
N PRO A 244 1.39 -21.98 -3.87
CA PRO A 244 2.20 -21.26 -2.91
C PRO A 244 1.39 -20.11 -2.32
N HIS A 245 1.32 -20.04 -0.99
CA HIS A 245 0.50 -19.06 -0.31
C HIS A 245 1.12 -18.56 0.98
N VAL A 246 0.58 -17.48 1.49
CA VAL A 246 0.93 -16.89 2.78
C VAL A 246 -0.29 -16.87 3.68
N VAL A 247 -0.07 -16.79 5.00
CA VAL A 247 -1.11 -16.68 6.01
C VAL A 247 -1.12 -15.29 6.64
N ILE A 248 -2.28 -14.85 7.12
CA ILE A 248 -2.44 -13.55 7.80
C ILE A 248 -2.20 -13.77 9.30
N ARG A 249 -1.10 -13.23 9.83
CA ARG A 249 -0.78 -13.30 11.26
C ARG A 249 -1.50 -12.23 12.08
N GLY A 250 -1.71 -11.04 11.51
CA GLY A 250 -2.43 -9.95 12.16
C GLY A 250 -2.74 -8.83 11.18
N ALA A 251 -3.80 -8.09 11.42
CA ALA A 251 -4.14 -6.94 10.58
C ALA A 251 -4.94 -5.88 11.33
N ILE A 252 -4.63 -4.63 11.06
CA ILE A 252 -5.28 -3.44 11.62
C ILE A 252 -5.78 -2.50 10.53
N GLU A 253 -6.75 -1.68 10.88
CA GLU A 253 -7.32 -0.64 10.03
C GLU A 253 -7.85 0.49 10.92
N ARG A 254 -7.50 1.74 10.59
CA ARG A 254 -7.93 2.93 11.33
C ARG A 254 -8.30 4.04 10.37
N HIS A 255 -9.43 4.70 10.64
CA HIS A 255 -9.90 5.86 9.90
C HIS A 255 -9.86 7.10 10.78
N ASN A 256 -9.52 8.25 10.18
CA ASN A 256 -9.50 9.57 10.81
C ASN A 256 -8.79 9.59 12.17
N ALA A 257 -7.57 8.99 12.21
CA ALA A 257 -6.75 8.97 13.40
C ALA A 257 -6.20 10.36 13.70
N PHE A 258 -6.06 10.67 15.01
CA PHE A 258 -5.47 11.91 15.49
C PHE A 258 -6.07 13.17 14.86
N SER A 259 -7.41 13.23 14.78
CA SER A 259 -8.16 14.32 14.15
C SER A 259 -7.90 15.70 14.75
N GLU A 260 -7.40 15.75 15.98
CA GLU A 260 -7.08 16.99 16.71
C GLU A 260 -5.66 17.51 16.44
N ASP A 261 -4.79 16.74 15.77
CA ASP A 261 -3.45 17.20 15.41
C ASP A 261 -3.57 18.33 14.37
N PRO A 262 -2.84 19.47 14.54
CA PRO A 262 -2.94 20.59 13.60
C PRO A 262 -2.50 20.22 12.17
N VAL A 263 -1.40 19.49 12.05
CA VAL A 263 -0.88 18.88 10.81
C VAL A 263 -0.38 17.50 11.15
N MET A 264 -0.69 16.52 10.31
CA MET A 264 -0.31 15.15 10.52
C MET A 264 1.21 14.98 10.71
N VAL A 265 1.60 14.27 11.77
CA VAL A 265 2.96 13.75 12.00
C VAL A 265 2.93 12.28 12.41
N GLN A 266 1.75 11.70 12.53
CA GLN A 266 1.51 10.31 12.94
C GLN A 266 0.23 9.77 12.31
N GLY A 267 0.19 8.47 12.08
CA GLY A 267 -0.95 7.77 11.49
C GLY A 267 -1.62 6.80 12.48
N GLY A 268 -2.73 6.21 12.04
CA GLY A 268 -3.50 5.26 12.86
C GLY A 268 -2.73 4.00 13.24
N TRP A 269 -1.62 3.70 12.56
CA TRP A 269 -0.72 2.60 12.94
C TRP A 269 -0.27 2.71 14.40
N ARG A 270 0.07 3.92 14.85
CA ARG A 270 0.50 4.18 16.23
C ARG A 270 -0.56 3.83 17.26
N MET A 271 -1.84 4.02 16.93
CA MET A 271 -2.95 3.70 17.84
C MET A 271 -3.16 2.18 18.00
N ASP A 272 -2.95 1.43 16.91
CA ASP A 272 -3.35 0.02 16.84
C ASP A 272 -2.16 -0.96 16.73
N ARG A 273 -0.89 -0.48 16.69
CA ARG A 273 0.28 -1.36 16.56
C ARG A 273 0.37 -2.45 17.64
N GLY A 274 -0.04 -2.13 18.87
CA GLY A 274 -0.07 -3.10 19.96
C GLY A 274 -1.01 -4.27 19.66
N ASP A 275 -2.18 -3.99 19.10
CA ASP A 275 -3.12 -5.02 18.65
C ASP A 275 -2.57 -5.83 17.48
N LEU A 276 -1.87 -5.19 16.53
CA LEU A 276 -1.26 -5.84 15.37
C LEU A 276 -0.24 -6.90 15.80
N TYR A 277 0.72 -6.50 16.62
CA TYR A 277 1.76 -7.39 17.12
C TYR A 277 1.20 -8.48 18.05
N ALA A 278 0.23 -8.15 18.90
CA ALA A 278 -0.44 -9.12 19.76
C ALA A 278 -1.21 -10.20 18.97
N GLN A 279 -1.86 -9.82 17.85
CA GLN A 279 -2.51 -10.78 16.95
C GLN A 279 -1.50 -11.74 16.32
N ALA A 280 -0.35 -11.22 15.90
CA ALA A 280 0.70 -12.01 15.26
C ALA A 280 1.57 -12.82 16.26
N GLY A 281 1.55 -12.47 17.55
CA GLY A 281 2.38 -13.08 18.57
C GLY A 281 3.88 -12.75 18.45
N ILE A 282 4.21 -11.57 17.90
CA ILE A 282 5.57 -11.14 17.59
C ILE A 282 5.86 -9.73 18.11
N GLN A 283 7.11 -9.29 17.95
CA GLN A 283 7.56 -7.93 18.21
C GLN A 283 8.03 -7.26 16.88
N PRO A 284 8.18 -5.93 16.82
CA PRO A 284 8.67 -5.25 15.60
C PRO A 284 9.97 -5.84 15.03
N LYS A 285 10.91 -6.21 15.89
CA LYS A 285 12.22 -6.78 15.52
C LYS A 285 12.15 -8.16 14.85
N ASP A 286 11.00 -8.84 14.92
CA ASP A 286 10.79 -10.16 14.34
C ASP A 286 10.28 -10.08 12.89
N VAL A 287 10.06 -8.87 12.36
CA VAL A 287 9.64 -8.61 10.97
C VAL A 287 10.88 -8.57 10.08
N ASP A 288 10.95 -9.46 9.08
CA ASP A 288 12.10 -9.61 8.19
C ASP A 288 12.16 -8.54 7.11
N PHE A 289 11.01 -8.03 6.66
CA PHE A 289 10.91 -6.94 5.69
C PHE A 289 9.59 -6.19 5.83
N ILE A 290 9.59 -4.93 5.38
CA ILE A 290 8.39 -4.10 5.37
C ILE A 290 8.12 -3.55 3.97
N GLN A 291 6.86 -3.53 3.57
CA GLN A 291 6.38 -2.84 2.38
C GLN A 291 5.58 -1.63 2.85
N THR A 292 6.24 -0.49 3.00
CA THR A 292 5.59 0.76 3.37
C THR A 292 4.80 1.33 2.21
N TYR A 293 3.73 2.06 2.49
CA TYR A 293 3.11 2.91 1.47
C TYR A 293 3.97 4.16 1.28
N ASP A 294 4.38 4.44 0.05
CA ASP A 294 5.46 5.35 -0.27
C ASP A 294 5.14 6.33 -1.41
N ASP A 295 3.97 6.92 -1.41
CA ASP A 295 3.72 8.00 -2.38
C ASP A 295 4.59 9.25 -2.10
N TYR A 296 5.06 9.43 -0.86
CA TYR A 296 6.09 10.42 -0.46
C TYR A 296 7.00 9.85 0.63
N PRO A 297 8.32 10.19 0.64
CA PRO A 297 9.28 9.62 1.60
C PRO A 297 8.95 9.93 3.07
N VAL A 298 8.33 11.08 3.35
CA VAL A 298 7.94 11.45 4.73
C VAL A 298 6.98 10.42 5.34
N ILE A 299 6.08 9.84 4.53
CA ILE A 299 5.12 8.84 5.01
C ILE A 299 5.82 7.51 5.32
N VAL A 300 6.85 7.15 4.57
CA VAL A 300 7.68 5.98 4.86
C VAL A 300 8.32 6.13 6.25
N MET A 301 8.91 7.28 6.52
CA MET A 301 9.56 7.59 7.80
C MET A 301 8.56 7.54 8.97
N MET A 302 7.37 8.12 8.80
CA MET A 302 6.30 8.04 9.80
C MET A 302 5.86 6.60 10.10
N GLN A 303 5.82 5.73 9.09
CA GLN A 303 5.45 4.32 9.26
C GLN A 303 6.49 3.59 10.11
N PHE A 304 7.78 3.83 9.93
CA PHE A 304 8.82 3.23 10.78
C PHE A 304 8.63 3.58 12.26
N GLU A 305 8.34 4.83 12.55
CA GLU A 305 8.10 5.32 13.91
C GLU A 305 6.77 4.81 14.48
N ASP A 306 5.69 4.93 13.73
CA ASP A 306 4.34 4.61 14.20
C ASP A 306 4.13 3.11 14.40
N LEU A 307 4.86 2.28 13.67
CA LEU A 307 4.89 0.83 13.83
C LEU A 307 5.91 0.36 14.88
N GLY A 308 6.76 1.27 15.38
CA GLY A 308 7.66 0.99 16.51
C GLY A 308 8.97 0.34 16.13
N PHE A 309 9.47 0.53 14.90
CA PHE A 309 10.83 0.17 14.52
C PHE A 309 11.85 1.16 15.11
N CYS A 310 11.42 2.39 15.32
CA CYS A 310 12.12 3.41 16.11
C CYS A 310 11.10 4.27 16.88
N GLU A 311 11.57 5.09 17.81
CA GLU A 311 10.69 6.02 18.53
C GLU A 311 10.29 7.20 17.66
N LYS A 312 9.21 7.88 18.05
CA LYS A 312 8.68 9.05 17.33
C LYS A 312 9.68 10.20 17.34
N GLY A 313 10.10 10.65 16.13
CA GLY A 313 11.12 11.66 15.92
C GLY A 313 12.52 11.08 15.65
N GLU A 314 12.72 9.80 15.79
CA GLU A 314 13.98 9.11 15.49
C GLU A 314 14.08 8.60 14.05
N GLY A 315 13.03 8.76 13.26
CA GLY A 315 13.00 8.36 11.85
C GLY A 315 14.21 8.85 11.04
N PRO A 316 14.66 10.11 11.17
CA PRO A 316 15.86 10.59 10.47
C PRO A 316 17.14 9.80 10.80
N GLU A 317 17.37 9.51 12.08
CA GLU A 317 18.53 8.72 12.49
C GLU A 317 18.41 7.26 12.06
N PHE A 318 17.20 6.72 12.12
CA PHE A 318 16.90 5.35 11.68
C PHE A 318 17.28 5.15 10.21
N VAL A 319 16.87 6.05 9.30
CA VAL A 319 17.20 5.93 7.86
C VAL A 319 18.67 6.21 7.55
N ARG A 320 19.40 6.89 8.44
CA ARG A 320 20.86 7.08 8.30
C ARG A 320 21.65 5.85 8.70
N SER A 321 21.13 5.06 9.65
CA SER A 321 21.83 3.93 10.27
C SER A 321 21.50 2.56 9.65
N HIS A 322 20.47 2.47 8.76
CA HIS A 322 20.06 1.22 8.16
C HIS A 322 20.17 1.21 6.63
N ASP A 323 20.53 0.06 6.08
CA ASP A 323 20.43 -0.24 4.65
C ASP A 323 19.03 -0.81 4.34
N MET A 324 18.21 0.01 3.68
CA MET A 324 16.82 -0.32 3.33
C MET A 324 16.69 -1.05 1.98
N THR A 325 17.79 -1.50 1.38
CA THR A 325 17.73 -2.34 0.18
C THR A 325 17.25 -3.76 0.50
N TYR A 326 16.82 -4.52 -0.49
CA TYR A 326 16.38 -5.91 -0.29
C TYR A 326 17.50 -6.81 0.26
N ALA A 327 18.76 -6.42 0.15
CA ALA A 327 19.93 -7.12 0.68
C ALA A 327 20.47 -6.49 1.98
N GLY A 328 19.88 -5.41 2.44
CA GLY A 328 20.29 -4.67 3.63
C GLY A 328 19.80 -5.29 4.94
N ASP A 329 20.08 -4.59 6.02
CA ASP A 329 19.69 -5.01 7.38
C ASP A 329 18.25 -4.61 7.76
N PHE A 330 17.61 -3.71 6.98
CA PHE A 330 16.21 -3.34 7.13
C PHE A 330 15.49 -3.24 5.76
N PRO A 331 15.18 -4.38 5.12
CA PRO A 331 14.58 -4.38 3.79
C PRO A 331 13.22 -3.66 3.75
N ASN A 332 13.15 -2.56 2.98
CA ASN A 332 11.93 -1.79 2.78
C ASN A 332 11.61 -1.65 1.29
N ASN A 333 10.34 -1.87 0.93
CA ASN A 333 9.87 -1.73 -0.45
C ASN A 333 10.78 -2.45 -1.45
N THR A 334 10.93 -3.75 -1.27
CA THR A 334 11.88 -4.61 -1.98
C THR A 334 11.66 -4.65 -3.49
N SER A 335 10.45 -4.32 -3.98
CA SER A 335 10.16 -4.12 -5.40
C SER A 335 10.66 -2.79 -5.96
N GLY A 336 10.99 -1.83 -5.09
CA GLY A 336 11.32 -0.45 -5.40
C GLY A 336 10.23 0.56 -5.02
N GLY A 337 9.11 0.10 -4.48
CA GLY A 337 8.00 0.94 -4.06
C GLY A 337 7.39 1.76 -5.20
N GLN A 338 6.40 2.58 -4.89
CA GLN A 338 5.75 3.45 -5.88
C GLN A 338 6.68 4.56 -6.39
N LEU A 339 7.62 5.03 -5.53
CA LEU A 339 8.60 6.05 -5.90
C LEU A 339 9.52 5.62 -7.07
N SER A 340 9.66 4.31 -7.29
CA SER A 340 10.55 3.81 -8.36
C SER A 340 9.89 2.82 -9.32
N VAL A 341 8.86 2.10 -8.91
CA VAL A 341 8.06 1.26 -9.81
C VAL A 341 7.08 2.09 -10.62
N GLY A 342 6.41 3.06 -9.99
CA GLY A 342 5.31 3.85 -10.51
C GLY A 342 4.05 3.65 -9.67
N GLN A 343 3.10 4.59 -9.77
CA GLN A 343 1.83 4.54 -9.07
C GLN A 343 0.68 4.40 -10.07
N ALA A 344 0.11 3.21 -10.17
CA ALA A 344 -1.06 2.93 -11.00
C ALA A 344 -2.35 3.17 -10.18
N GLY A 345 -2.55 4.43 -9.75
CA GLY A 345 -3.72 4.84 -8.98
C GLY A 345 -3.93 4.00 -7.72
N ALA A 346 -5.12 3.39 -7.58
CA ALA A 346 -5.46 2.52 -6.45
C ALA A 346 -4.58 1.24 -6.38
N ALA A 347 -4.02 0.78 -7.52
CA ALA A 347 -3.10 -0.37 -7.54
C ALA A 347 -1.79 -0.10 -6.77
N GLY A 348 -1.43 1.17 -6.55
CA GLY A 348 -0.34 1.53 -5.64
C GLY A 348 -0.50 0.96 -4.23
N GLY A 349 -1.73 0.81 -3.74
CA GLY A 349 -2.04 0.15 -2.47
C GLY A 349 -1.89 -1.37 -2.48
N PHE A 350 -1.79 -2.00 -3.67
CA PHE A 350 -1.61 -3.44 -3.84
C PHE A 350 -0.16 -3.84 -4.14
N LEU A 351 0.66 -2.90 -4.61
CA LEU A 351 2.06 -3.17 -4.99
C LEU A 351 2.85 -3.85 -3.87
N GLY A 352 2.75 -3.34 -2.63
CA GLY A 352 3.39 -3.94 -1.46
C GLY A 352 2.82 -5.32 -1.10
N MET A 353 1.51 -5.54 -1.33
CA MET A 353 0.86 -6.83 -1.09
C MET A 353 1.38 -7.91 -2.03
N THR A 354 1.37 -7.65 -3.33
CA THR A 354 1.88 -8.61 -4.34
C THR A 354 3.36 -8.90 -4.15
N GLU A 355 4.14 -7.89 -3.79
CA GLU A 355 5.56 -8.09 -3.48
C GLU A 355 5.77 -8.94 -2.22
N ALA A 356 5.03 -8.65 -1.12
CA ALA A 356 5.17 -9.43 0.11
C ALA A 356 4.78 -10.90 -0.08
N ILE A 357 3.73 -11.19 -0.86
CA ILE A 357 3.37 -12.56 -1.21
C ILE A 357 4.51 -13.22 -2.00
N ARG A 358 5.10 -12.55 -3.00
CA ARG A 358 6.25 -13.08 -3.76
C ARG A 358 7.45 -13.35 -2.89
N GLN A 359 7.77 -12.46 -1.95
CA GLN A 359 8.88 -12.66 -1.00
C GLN A 359 8.71 -13.95 -0.20
N LEU A 360 7.54 -14.13 0.40
CA LEU A 360 7.27 -15.26 1.30
C LEU A 360 6.98 -16.58 0.58
N THR A 361 6.65 -16.52 -0.72
CA THR A 361 6.41 -17.72 -1.55
C THR A 361 7.58 -18.06 -2.49
N GLY A 362 8.72 -17.38 -2.36
CA GLY A 362 9.92 -17.64 -3.17
C GLY A 362 9.82 -17.17 -4.62
N GLN A 363 8.93 -16.22 -4.93
CA GLN A 363 8.70 -15.69 -6.28
C GLN A 363 9.32 -14.30 -6.49
N ALA A 364 10.15 -13.81 -5.56
CA ALA A 364 10.76 -12.48 -5.63
C ALA A 364 12.04 -12.44 -6.47
N ASP A 365 12.51 -13.57 -6.98
CA ASP A 365 13.71 -13.69 -7.83
C ASP A 365 14.96 -13.01 -7.19
N LYS A 366 15.60 -12.12 -7.96
CA LYS A 366 16.81 -11.39 -7.53
C LYS A 366 16.60 -10.45 -6.35
N ARG A 367 15.35 -10.14 -5.99
CA ARG A 367 14.99 -9.25 -4.87
C ARG A 367 14.66 -10.02 -3.60
N ALA A 368 14.83 -11.33 -3.60
CA ALA A 368 14.50 -12.15 -2.46
C ALA A 368 15.25 -11.70 -1.20
N VAL A 369 14.50 -11.40 -0.15
CA VAL A 369 15.04 -11.18 1.19
C VAL A 369 15.44 -12.54 1.74
N LYS A 370 16.67 -12.63 2.23
CA LYS A 370 17.22 -13.89 2.71
C LYS A 370 16.44 -14.39 3.92
N ASP A 371 16.10 -15.67 3.92
CA ASP A 371 15.46 -16.40 5.03
C ASP A 371 14.19 -15.71 5.59
N ALA A 372 13.45 -14.96 4.75
CA ALA A 372 12.25 -14.26 5.18
C ALA A 372 11.10 -15.22 5.54
N GLU A 373 10.56 -15.05 6.73
CA GLU A 373 9.41 -15.79 7.29
C GLU A 373 8.21 -14.88 7.56
N LEU A 374 8.46 -13.59 7.87
CA LEU A 374 7.45 -12.60 8.24
C LEU A 374 7.65 -11.30 7.47
N GLY A 375 6.61 -10.85 6.80
CA GLY A 375 6.59 -9.57 6.11
C GLY A 375 5.46 -8.68 6.57
N MET A 376 5.70 -7.37 6.66
CA MET A 376 4.68 -6.39 6.97
C MET A 376 4.32 -5.60 5.72
N VAL A 377 3.03 -5.36 5.50
CA VAL A 377 2.54 -4.47 4.44
C VAL A 377 1.68 -3.38 5.04
N CYS A 378 1.95 -2.14 4.67
CA CYS A 378 1.25 -0.97 5.16
C CYS A 378 0.40 -0.34 4.07
N GLY A 379 -0.71 0.24 4.48
CA GLY A 379 -1.60 1.01 3.63
C GLY A 379 -1.83 2.40 4.19
N PHE A 380 -1.85 3.38 3.30
CA PHE A 380 -2.13 4.77 3.59
C PHE A 380 -3.01 5.32 2.48
N GLY A 381 -4.14 5.90 2.81
CA GLY A 381 -5.06 6.26 1.75
C GLY A 381 -5.94 7.46 2.06
N MET A 382 -6.27 8.13 0.97
CA MET A 382 -7.11 9.32 0.90
C MET A 382 -6.59 10.45 1.79
N VAL A 383 -6.09 11.48 1.16
CA VAL A 383 -5.59 12.67 1.84
C VAL A 383 -6.54 13.85 1.65
N THR A 384 -6.68 14.67 2.65
CA THR A 384 -7.39 15.93 2.57
C THR A 384 -6.76 16.96 3.50
N TYR A 385 -6.68 18.20 3.07
CA TYR A 385 -6.06 19.32 3.78
C TYR A 385 -4.60 19.07 4.20
N ASP A 386 -4.37 18.34 5.27
CA ASP A 386 -3.10 18.22 5.99
C ASP A 386 -2.87 16.82 6.58
N ARG A 387 -3.70 15.82 6.18
CA ARG A 387 -3.69 14.49 6.78
C ARG A 387 -4.20 13.39 5.90
N CYS A 388 -3.84 12.16 6.28
CA CYS A 388 -4.42 10.92 5.81
C CYS A 388 -5.76 10.63 6.49
N LEU A 389 -6.68 10.06 5.74
CA LEU A 389 -7.98 9.66 6.26
C LEU A 389 -8.06 8.20 6.70
N CYS A 390 -7.21 7.32 6.16
CA CYS A 390 -7.20 5.93 6.56
C CYS A 390 -5.81 5.29 6.47
N THR A 391 -5.52 4.43 7.42
CA THR A 391 -4.29 3.66 7.51
C THR A 391 -4.62 2.18 7.77
N GLY A 392 -3.75 1.30 7.34
CA GLY A 392 -3.83 -0.11 7.66
C GLY A 392 -2.44 -0.74 7.70
N ALA A 393 -2.34 -1.88 8.34
CA ALA A 393 -1.17 -2.74 8.27
C ALA A 393 -1.58 -4.20 8.39
N VAL A 394 -0.83 -5.07 7.74
CA VAL A 394 -0.97 -6.51 7.84
C VAL A 394 0.41 -7.17 8.01
N ILE A 395 0.50 -8.16 8.87
CA ILE A 395 1.64 -9.06 8.98
C ILE A 395 1.26 -10.35 8.28
N LEU A 396 2.03 -10.69 7.26
CA LEU A 396 1.94 -11.94 6.52
C LEU A 396 3.06 -12.88 6.98
N GLY A 397 2.73 -14.15 7.09
CA GLY A 397 3.69 -15.20 7.41
C GLY A 397 3.73 -16.25 6.30
N LYS A 398 4.87 -16.89 6.17
CA LYS A 398 5.02 -18.07 5.33
C LYS A 398 4.07 -19.16 5.82
N SER A 399 3.45 -19.90 4.91
CA SER A 399 2.67 -21.09 5.27
C SER A 399 3.60 -22.24 5.68
N GLU A 400 3.18 -23.01 6.66
CA GLU A 400 3.89 -24.24 7.09
C GLU A 400 3.82 -25.34 6.04
#